data_71d94fee13f9f7f7bc035f26945cc8f8
#
_entry.id   71d94fee13f9f7f7bc035f26945cc8f8
#
_cell.length_a   1.000
_cell.length_b   1.000
_cell.length_c   1.000
_cell.angle_alpha   90.00
_cell.angle_beta   90.00
_cell.angle_gamma   90.00
#
_symmetry.space_group_name_H-M   'P 1'
#
loop_
_entity.id
_entity.type
_entity.pdbx_description
1 polymer ?
#
loop_
_entity_poly.entity_id
_entity_poly.type
_entity_poly.pdbx_seq_one_letter_code
_entity_poly.pdbx_strand_id
1 'polypeptide(L)'
;TYRPVREIAESEGVSAATGIIYGLAAGYVSCIVPVICLALTICVAHSVAGMFGVALGALGMLGTLTMSLTIDAYGPISDNAGGIAEMSELGPEVRERTDALDAAGNTTAAIGKGFAIGSAALVSLALFGAYCVRANISKVNILDPWTFTGLLFGAMMPYAFSAMTMKSVGKAANQMVEECMSQFPKIISGEMKPNYTKCIKIATDASLMEMIAPGCLVILSPLVAGLLFGKNCTAGLLCGALVSGVQMAISMSNTGGAWDNAKKFIEAGGLGPECGKGSQAHKNAVTGDTVGDPLKDTSGPAINIVIKLSAIMSLVFGGVIAKTSNENGGPFWL
;
A
#
# COMPACT_ATOMS: atom_id res chain seq x y z
N THR A 1 -9.03 -17.39 -14.76
CA THR A 1 -9.04 -16.96 -13.33
C THR A 1 -8.24 -17.95 -12.50
N TYR A 2 -7.36 -17.47 -11.66
CA TYR A 2 -6.49 -18.29 -10.83
C TYR A 2 -7.23 -18.83 -9.60
N ARG A 3 -6.75 -19.97 -9.06
CA ARG A 3 -7.37 -20.69 -7.95
C ARG A 3 -7.69 -19.81 -6.74
N PRO A 4 -6.79 -18.93 -6.22
CA PRO A 4 -7.10 -18.11 -5.04
C PRO A 4 -8.31 -17.19 -5.25
N VAL A 5 -8.47 -16.61 -6.42
CA VAL A 5 -9.61 -15.74 -6.75
C VAL A 5 -10.92 -16.54 -6.81
N ARG A 6 -10.88 -17.76 -7.33
CA ARG A 6 -12.06 -18.64 -7.35
C ARG A 6 -12.48 -19.05 -5.96
N GLU A 7 -11.54 -19.42 -5.09
CA GLU A 7 -11.83 -19.78 -3.69
C GLU A 7 -12.49 -18.62 -2.93
N ILE A 8 -12.05 -17.38 -3.17
CA ILE A 8 -12.69 -16.19 -2.61
C ILE A 8 -14.12 -16.03 -3.17
N ALA A 9 -14.29 -16.09 -4.48
CA ALA A 9 -15.58 -15.96 -5.12
C ALA A 9 -16.58 -17.02 -4.64
N GLU A 10 -16.17 -18.29 -4.52
CA GLU A 10 -16.97 -19.36 -3.97
C GLU A 10 -17.36 -19.09 -2.50
N SER A 11 -16.45 -18.56 -1.70
CA SER A 11 -16.70 -18.22 -0.30
C SER A 11 -17.68 -17.04 -0.15
N GLU A 12 -17.71 -16.12 -1.11
CA GLU A 12 -18.65 -15.01 -1.17
C GLU A 12 -20.08 -15.48 -1.54
N GLY A 13 -20.19 -16.63 -2.19
CA GLY A 13 -21.48 -17.33 -2.36
C GLY A 13 -22.11 -17.74 -1.04
N VAL A 14 -21.32 -17.92 0.02
CA VAL A 14 -21.80 -18.25 1.37
C VAL A 14 -22.13 -16.99 2.17
N SER A 15 -21.17 -16.08 2.32
CA SER A 15 -21.38 -14.80 3.01
C SER A 15 -20.23 -13.81 2.74
N ALA A 16 -20.49 -12.52 2.93
CA ALA A 16 -19.45 -11.49 2.87
C ALA A 16 -18.34 -11.74 3.92
N ALA A 17 -18.67 -12.23 5.10
CA ALA A 17 -17.69 -12.51 6.15
C ALA A 17 -16.69 -13.59 5.75
N THR A 18 -17.18 -14.68 5.14
CA THR A 18 -16.31 -15.74 4.61
C THR A 18 -15.41 -15.23 3.49
N GLY A 19 -15.95 -14.43 2.56
CA GLY A 19 -15.17 -13.77 1.51
C GLY A 19 -14.04 -12.90 2.05
N ILE A 20 -14.32 -12.11 3.10
CA ILE A 20 -13.31 -11.29 3.78
C ILE A 20 -12.20 -12.16 4.40
N ILE A 21 -12.54 -13.24 5.09
CA ILE A 21 -11.56 -14.15 5.69
C ILE A 21 -10.65 -14.78 4.62
N TYR A 22 -11.24 -15.30 3.55
CA TYR A 22 -10.49 -15.93 2.46
C TYR A 22 -9.57 -14.94 1.73
N GLY A 23 -10.02 -13.71 1.52
CA GLY A 23 -9.20 -12.67 0.91
C GLY A 23 -8.01 -12.25 1.79
N LEU A 24 -8.21 -12.10 3.10
CA LEU A 24 -7.11 -11.85 4.04
C LEU A 24 -6.11 -13.01 4.05
N ALA A 25 -6.60 -14.25 4.08
CA ALA A 25 -5.74 -15.43 4.03
C ALA A 25 -4.92 -15.49 2.74
N ALA A 26 -5.54 -15.22 1.59
CA ALA A 26 -4.84 -15.15 0.30
C ALA A 26 -3.76 -14.07 0.29
N GLY A 27 -4.04 -12.89 0.87
CA GLY A 27 -3.07 -11.82 1.02
C GLY A 27 -1.87 -12.21 1.89
N TYR A 28 -2.08 -12.91 2.99
CA TYR A 28 -0.99 -13.38 3.84
C TYR A 28 -0.13 -14.44 3.14
N VAL A 29 -0.75 -15.42 2.48
CA VAL A 29 -0.04 -16.44 1.70
C VAL A 29 0.78 -15.80 0.58
N SER A 30 0.28 -14.72 -0.03
CA SER A 30 0.96 -14.01 -1.12
C SER A 30 2.30 -13.38 -0.72
N CYS A 31 2.58 -13.22 0.58
CA CYS A 31 3.86 -12.70 1.07
C CYS A 31 5.00 -13.73 0.96
N ILE A 32 4.70 -15.02 0.95
CA ILE A 32 5.69 -16.08 1.09
C ILE A 32 6.73 -16.04 -0.05
N VAL A 33 6.26 -16.12 -1.28
CA VAL A 33 7.17 -16.19 -2.45
C VAL A 33 7.98 -14.91 -2.63
N PRO A 34 7.38 -13.68 -2.61
CA PRO A 34 8.15 -12.45 -2.73
C PRO A 34 9.19 -12.26 -1.64
N VAL A 35 8.87 -12.61 -0.38
CA VAL A 35 9.83 -12.49 0.73
C VAL A 35 11.02 -13.45 0.55
N ILE A 36 10.77 -14.69 0.12
CA ILE A 36 11.84 -15.66 -0.19
C ILE A 36 12.71 -15.10 -1.34
N CYS A 37 12.10 -14.63 -2.42
CA CYS A 37 12.83 -14.07 -3.57
C CYS A 37 13.67 -12.86 -3.17
N LEU A 38 13.12 -11.94 -2.37
CA LEU A 38 13.85 -10.79 -1.85
C LEU A 38 15.03 -11.20 -0.97
N ALA A 39 14.83 -12.15 -0.05
CA ALA A 39 15.88 -12.67 0.82
C ALA A 39 17.01 -13.29 -0.01
N LEU A 40 16.70 -14.13 -1.00
CA LEU A 40 17.69 -14.71 -1.90
C LEU A 40 18.42 -13.63 -2.71
N THR A 41 17.70 -12.65 -3.24
CA THR A 41 18.29 -11.52 -3.98
C THR A 41 19.27 -10.74 -3.11
N ILE A 42 18.89 -10.44 -1.87
CA ILE A 42 19.77 -9.75 -0.91
C ILE A 42 21.02 -10.58 -0.63
N CYS A 43 20.86 -11.88 -0.32
CA CYS A 43 21.98 -12.77 -0.04
C CYS A 43 22.97 -12.85 -1.22
N VAL A 44 22.47 -13.08 -2.44
CA VAL A 44 23.32 -13.21 -3.63
C VAL A 44 23.97 -11.87 -3.97
N ALA A 45 23.21 -10.79 -4.04
CA ALA A 45 23.72 -9.46 -4.39
C ALA A 45 24.78 -8.97 -3.38
N HIS A 46 24.54 -9.19 -2.07
CA HIS A 46 25.49 -8.84 -1.03
C HIS A 46 26.76 -9.71 -1.08
N SER A 47 26.63 -10.99 -1.38
CA SER A 47 27.80 -11.90 -1.48
C SER A 47 28.70 -11.53 -2.65
N VAL A 48 28.17 -11.00 -3.75
CA VAL A 48 28.92 -10.62 -4.94
C VAL A 48 29.57 -9.24 -4.79
N ALA A 49 28.84 -8.23 -4.30
CA ALA A 49 29.29 -6.85 -4.30
C ALA A 49 28.87 -6.05 -3.05
N GLY A 50 28.61 -6.72 -1.92
CA GLY A 50 28.21 -6.06 -0.67
C GLY A 50 26.93 -5.22 -0.81
N MET A 51 26.82 -4.15 -0.05
CA MET A 51 25.67 -3.24 -0.10
C MET A 51 25.51 -2.54 -1.47
N PHE A 52 26.61 -2.39 -2.22
CA PHE A 52 26.56 -1.87 -3.58
C PHE A 52 25.81 -2.84 -4.52
N GLY A 53 26.04 -4.15 -4.36
CA GLY A 53 25.28 -5.17 -5.10
C GLY A 53 23.78 -5.10 -4.82
N VAL A 54 23.39 -4.90 -3.56
CA VAL A 54 21.98 -4.72 -3.18
C VAL A 54 21.37 -3.47 -3.85
N ALA A 55 22.13 -2.37 -3.88
CA ALA A 55 21.71 -1.14 -4.56
C ALA A 55 21.55 -1.33 -6.09
N LEU A 56 22.45 -2.09 -6.73
CA LEU A 56 22.31 -2.45 -8.15
C LEU A 56 21.10 -3.34 -8.41
N GLY A 57 20.80 -4.29 -7.52
CA GLY A 57 19.57 -5.09 -7.59
C GLY A 57 18.31 -4.23 -7.54
N ALA A 58 18.30 -3.23 -6.65
CA ALA A 58 17.21 -2.26 -6.58
C ALA A 58 17.09 -1.44 -7.88
N LEU A 59 18.22 -0.98 -8.44
CA LEU A 59 18.22 -0.23 -9.69
C LEU A 59 17.70 -1.09 -10.85
N GLY A 60 18.04 -2.38 -10.90
CA GLY A 60 17.50 -3.31 -11.88
C GLY A 60 15.97 -3.42 -11.81
N MET A 61 15.39 -3.49 -10.60
CA MET A 61 13.94 -3.45 -10.43
C MET A 61 13.32 -2.12 -10.87
N LEU A 62 14.00 -1.01 -10.64
CA LEU A 62 13.55 0.33 -11.05
C LEU A 62 13.67 0.58 -12.57
N GLY A 63 14.32 -0.29 -13.32
CA GLY A 63 14.40 -0.19 -14.77
C GLY A 63 13.03 -0.19 -15.47
N THR A 64 12.01 -0.77 -14.83
CA THR A 64 10.62 -0.77 -15.34
C THR A 64 9.76 0.35 -14.74
N LEU A 65 10.34 1.30 -13.99
CA LEU A 65 9.60 2.32 -13.22
C LEU A 65 8.67 3.16 -14.10
N THR A 66 9.13 3.59 -15.28
CA THR A 66 8.32 4.40 -16.19
C THR A 66 7.04 3.67 -16.60
N MET A 67 7.16 2.39 -16.95
CA MET A 67 6.01 1.54 -17.29
C MET A 67 5.08 1.41 -16.07
N SER A 68 5.62 1.14 -14.89
CA SER A 68 4.84 0.98 -13.64
C SER A 68 4.05 2.24 -13.31
N LEU A 69 4.66 3.44 -13.41
CA LEU A 69 3.97 4.72 -13.19
C LEU A 69 2.89 5.00 -14.22
N THR A 70 3.13 4.65 -15.48
CA THR A 70 2.13 4.78 -16.54
C THR A 70 0.90 3.95 -16.22
N ILE A 71 1.09 2.73 -15.74
CA ILE A 71 0.02 1.80 -15.40
C ILE A 71 -0.73 2.24 -14.14
N ASP A 72 -0.03 2.74 -13.14
CA ASP A 72 -0.65 3.30 -11.93
C ASP A 72 -1.57 4.49 -12.25
N ALA A 73 -1.26 5.29 -13.26
CA ALA A 73 -2.13 6.35 -13.75
C ALA A 73 -3.27 5.82 -14.63
N TYR A 74 -2.97 4.85 -15.50
CA TYR A 74 -3.93 4.27 -16.44
C TYR A 74 -5.06 3.50 -15.72
N GLY A 75 -4.76 2.73 -14.68
CA GLY A 75 -5.74 1.92 -13.95
C GLY A 75 -6.97 2.72 -13.49
N PRO A 76 -6.81 3.76 -12.65
CA PRO A 76 -7.94 4.60 -12.20
C PRO A 76 -8.68 5.32 -13.34
N ILE A 77 -7.97 5.71 -14.41
CA ILE A 77 -8.60 6.33 -15.58
C ILE A 77 -9.53 5.35 -16.26
N SER A 78 -9.06 4.11 -16.46
CA SER A 78 -9.82 3.05 -17.11
C SER A 78 -11.05 2.63 -16.31
N ASP A 79 -10.89 2.47 -14.99
CA ASP A 79 -11.98 2.15 -14.06
C ASP A 79 -13.07 3.24 -14.08
N ASN A 80 -12.68 4.50 -13.95
CA ASN A 80 -13.61 5.63 -14.04
C ASN A 80 -14.28 5.74 -15.42
N ALA A 81 -13.57 5.46 -16.51
CA ALA A 81 -14.17 5.43 -17.85
C ALA A 81 -15.26 4.36 -17.96
N GLY A 82 -15.03 3.19 -17.36
CA GLY A 82 -16.03 2.12 -17.24
C GLY A 82 -17.27 2.56 -16.46
N GLY A 83 -17.06 3.21 -15.31
CA GLY A 83 -18.15 3.78 -14.52
C GLY A 83 -18.96 4.83 -15.27
N ILE A 84 -18.31 5.72 -16.02
CA ILE A 84 -18.98 6.73 -16.86
C ILE A 84 -19.79 6.05 -17.98
N ALA A 85 -19.24 5.04 -18.64
CA ALA A 85 -19.94 4.28 -19.69
C ALA A 85 -21.22 3.60 -19.15
N GLU A 86 -21.14 3.02 -17.94
CA GLU A 86 -22.28 2.41 -17.27
C GLU A 86 -23.37 3.45 -16.91
N MET A 87 -22.98 4.53 -16.24
CA MET A 87 -23.91 5.60 -15.84
C MET A 87 -24.53 6.36 -17.02
N SER A 88 -23.85 6.38 -18.16
CA SER A 88 -24.32 7.01 -19.40
C SER A 88 -25.15 6.08 -20.28
N GLU A 89 -25.36 4.82 -19.87
CA GLU A 89 -26.13 3.80 -20.61
C GLU A 89 -25.66 3.63 -22.07
N LEU A 90 -24.34 3.68 -22.31
CA LEU A 90 -23.74 3.64 -23.65
C LEU A 90 -23.83 2.28 -24.37
N GLY A 91 -24.53 1.34 -23.79
CA GLY A 91 -24.76 0.03 -24.38
C GLY A 91 -23.66 -1.00 -24.03
N PRO A 92 -23.99 -2.30 -24.21
CA PRO A 92 -23.16 -3.40 -23.72
C PRO A 92 -21.79 -3.50 -24.42
N GLU A 93 -21.70 -3.13 -25.70
CA GLU A 93 -20.44 -3.20 -26.46
C GLU A 93 -19.39 -2.22 -25.92
N VAL A 94 -19.81 -1.02 -25.53
CA VAL A 94 -18.90 -0.02 -24.93
C VAL A 94 -18.45 -0.50 -23.56
N ARG A 95 -19.38 -1.05 -22.77
CA ARG A 95 -19.07 -1.58 -21.45
C ARG A 95 -18.10 -2.75 -21.51
N GLU A 96 -18.26 -3.69 -22.44
CA GLU A 96 -17.33 -4.81 -22.64
C GLU A 96 -15.91 -4.33 -22.90
N ARG A 97 -15.76 -3.30 -23.76
CA ARG A 97 -14.45 -2.72 -24.06
C ARG A 97 -13.83 -2.01 -22.83
N THR A 98 -14.62 -1.23 -22.09
CA THR A 98 -14.11 -0.56 -20.88
C THR A 98 -13.75 -1.54 -19.78
N ASP A 99 -14.52 -2.61 -19.61
CA ASP A 99 -14.24 -3.66 -18.63
C ASP A 99 -12.95 -4.45 -18.98
N ALA A 100 -12.72 -4.70 -20.29
CA ALA A 100 -11.48 -5.31 -20.72
C ALA A 100 -10.25 -4.42 -20.47
N LEU A 101 -10.38 -3.11 -20.68
CA LEU A 101 -9.34 -2.13 -20.39
C LEU A 101 -9.08 -2.01 -18.88
N ASP A 102 -10.14 -1.99 -18.07
CA ASP A 102 -10.05 -1.94 -16.61
C ASP A 102 -9.39 -3.21 -16.05
N ALA A 103 -9.79 -4.39 -16.52
CA ALA A 103 -9.16 -5.64 -16.12
C ALA A 103 -7.66 -5.70 -16.47
N ALA A 104 -7.26 -5.16 -17.61
CA ALA A 104 -5.85 -5.02 -17.99
C ALA A 104 -5.13 -4.03 -17.06
N GLY A 105 -5.74 -2.89 -16.75
CA GLY A 105 -5.23 -1.88 -15.85
C GLY A 105 -4.99 -2.43 -14.44
N ASN A 106 -5.96 -3.10 -13.86
CA ASN A 106 -5.87 -3.68 -12.51
C ASN A 106 -4.80 -4.76 -12.39
N THR A 107 -4.70 -5.66 -13.39
CA THR A 107 -3.68 -6.71 -13.39
C THR A 107 -2.27 -6.11 -13.45
N THR A 108 -2.08 -5.13 -14.28
CA THR A 108 -0.77 -4.50 -14.49
C THR A 108 -0.40 -3.56 -13.35
N ALA A 109 -1.38 -2.88 -12.76
CA ALA A 109 -1.17 -2.08 -11.55
C ALA A 109 -0.72 -2.96 -10.36
N ALA A 110 -1.27 -4.16 -10.22
CA ALA A 110 -0.82 -5.11 -9.20
C ALA A 110 0.65 -5.52 -9.39
N ILE A 111 1.09 -5.77 -10.63
CA ILE A 111 2.48 -6.06 -10.96
C ILE A 111 3.38 -4.85 -10.67
N GLY A 112 2.98 -3.64 -11.09
CA GLY A 112 3.70 -2.39 -10.83
C GLY A 112 3.89 -2.12 -9.34
N LYS A 113 2.85 -2.35 -8.52
CA LYS A 113 2.93 -2.28 -7.05
C LYS A 113 3.93 -3.29 -6.48
N GLY A 114 3.99 -4.51 -7.03
CA GLY A 114 4.99 -5.52 -6.66
C GLY A 114 6.42 -5.04 -6.89
N PHE A 115 6.73 -4.46 -8.04
CA PHE A 115 8.03 -3.85 -8.34
C PHE A 115 8.33 -2.66 -7.42
N ALA A 116 7.35 -1.82 -7.14
CA ALA A 116 7.51 -0.67 -6.23
C ALA A 116 7.86 -1.10 -4.81
N ILE A 117 7.19 -2.13 -4.27
CA ILE A 117 7.44 -2.65 -2.92
C ILE A 117 8.78 -3.39 -2.86
N GLY A 118 9.08 -4.25 -3.85
CA GLY A 118 10.35 -4.97 -3.91
C GLY A 118 11.55 -4.03 -4.05
N SER A 119 11.44 -3.01 -4.92
CA SER A 119 12.49 -1.98 -5.01
C SER A 119 12.63 -1.17 -3.73
N ALA A 120 11.53 -0.89 -3.01
CA ALA A 120 11.58 -0.21 -1.73
C ALA A 120 12.36 -1.02 -0.69
N ALA A 121 12.18 -2.34 -0.65
CA ALA A 121 12.92 -3.21 0.25
C ALA A 121 14.43 -3.12 0.00
N LEU A 122 14.86 -3.26 -1.25
CA LEU A 122 16.28 -3.24 -1.61
C LEU A 122 16.90 -1.84 -1.46
N VAL A 123 16.23 -0.78 -1.93
CA VAL A 123 16.71 0.62 -1.78
C VAL A 123 16.83 0.99 -0.31
N SER A 124 15.82 0.68 0.51
CA SER A 124 15.85 1.06 1.92
C SER A 124 16.90 0.28 2.70
N LEU A 125 17.19 -0.97 2.32
CA LEU A 125 18.30 -1.72 2.89
C LEU A 125 19.65 -1.09 2.50
N ALA A 126 19.82 -0.65 1.26
CA ALA A 126 21.03 0.06 0.83
C ALA A 126 21.19 1.40 1.55
N LEU A 127 20.09 2.17 1.69
CA LEU A 127 20.08 3.42 2.47
C LEU A 127 20.34 3.18 3.96
N PHE A 128 19.86 2.08 4.51
CA PHE A 128 20.19 1.67 5.87
C PHE A 128 21.70 1.41 6.05
N GLY A 129 22.33 0.71 5.09
CA GLY A 129 23.79 0.56 5.08
C GLY A 129 24.52 1.92 5.03
N ALA A 130 24.05 2.84 4.19
CA ALA A 130 24.59 4.20 4.11
C ALA A 130 24.38 4.99 5.42
N TYR A 131 23.23 4.84 6.08
CA TYR A 131 22.98 5.40 7.41
C TYR A 131 23.98 4.87 8.45
N CYS A 132 24.21 3.55 8.49
CA CYS A 132 25.18 2.96 9.41
C CYS A 132 26.58 3.56 9.23
N VAL A 133 27.05 3.73 7.99
CA VAL A 133 28.33 4.38 7.69
C VAL A 133 28.33 5.84 8.19
N ARG A 134 27.27 6.61 7.88
CA ARG A 134 27.19 8.02 8.26
C ARG A 134 27.05 8.22 9.77
N ALA A 135 26.43 7.29 10.48
CA ALA A 135 26.25 7.31 11.94
C ALA A 135 27.41 6.65 12.70
N ASN A 136 28.48 6.20 12.00
CA ASN A 136 29.59 5.44 12.57
C ASN A 136 29.13 4.20 13.37
N ILE A 137 28.26 3.42 12.76
CA ILE A 137 27.77 2.14 13.29
C ILE A 137 28.46 1.02 12.51
N SER A 138 29.35 0.27 13.14
CA SER A 138 30.04 -0.86 12.51
C SER A 138 29.21 -2.13 12.48
N LYS A 139 28.40 -2.35 13.51
CA LYS A 139 27.50 -3.52 13.66
C LYS A 139 26.23 -3.11 14.38
N VAL A 140 25.09 -3.57 13.88
CA VAL A 140 23.80 -3.40 14.55
C VAL A 140 23.54 -4.67 15.38
N ASN A 141 23.53 -4.51 16.70
CA ASN A 141 23.30 -5.61 17.62
C ASN A 141 21.84 -5.59 18.09
N ILE A 142 21.08 -6.60 17.72
CA ILE A 142 19.66 -6.73 18.12
C ILE A 142 19.50 -6.95 19.62
N LEU A 143 20.50 -7.48 20.30
CA LEU A 143 20.46 -7.66 21.75
C LEU A 143 20.70 -6.38 22.53
N ASP A 144 21.13 -5.30 21.87
CA ASP A 144 21.19 -3.98 22.48
C ASP A 144 19.75 -3.46 22.74
N PRO A 145 19.43 -3.04 23.99
CA PRO A 145 18.07 -2.61 24.33
C PRO A 145 17.56 -1.45 23.49
N TRP A 146 18.44 -0.51 23.12
CA TRP A 146 18.05 0.63 22.29
C TRP A 146 17.72 0.22 20.85
N THR A 147 18.53 -0.65 20.28
CA THR A 147 18.26 -1.24 18.97
C THR A 147 16.93 -2.01 18.96
N PHE A 148 16.71 -2.83 19.98
CA PHE A 148 15.48 -3.61 20.07
C PHE A 148 14.23 -2.75 20.28
N THR A 149 14.34 -1.70 21.12
CA THR A 149 13.28 -0.72 21.29
C THR A 149 12.94 -0.03 19.97
N GLY A 150 13.95 0.42 19.25
CA GLY A 150 13.76 0.99 17.91
C GLY A 150 13.08 0.01 16.94
N LEU A 151 13.50 -1.26 16.96
CA LEU A 151 12.90 -2.31 16.12
C LEU A 151 11.40 -2.46 16.37
N LEU A 152 10.96 -2.47 17.63
CA LEU A 152 9.54 -2.56 17.98
C LEU A 152 8.77 -1.33 17.49
N PHE A 153 9.28 -0.12 17.72
CA PHE A 153 8.65 1.10 17.21
C PHE A 153 8.60 1.13 15.68
N GLY A 154 9.69 0.74 15.03
CA GLY A 154 9.73 0.66 13.58
C GLY A 154 8.73 -0.33 13.01
N ALA A 155 8.63 -1.52 13.60
CA ALA A 155 7.67 -2.54 13.18
C ALA A 155 6.20 -2.10 13.36
N MET A 156 5.92 -1.26 14.35
CA MET A 156 4.59 -0.68 14.59
C MET A 156 4.22 0.41 13.57
N MET A 157 5.21 1.15 13.02
CA MET A 157 4.96 2.31 12.16
C MET A 157 4.05 2.04 10.96
N PRO A 158 4.23 0.97 10.16
CA PRO A 158 3.33 0.67 9.03
C PRO A 158 1.88 0.46 9.46
N TYR A 159 1.64 -0.13 10.63
CA TYR A 159 0.30 -0.31 11.19
C TYR A 159 -0.33 1.02 11.60
N ALA A 160 0.42 1.87 12.31
CA ALA A 160 -0.04 3.19 12.72
C ALA A 160 -0.37 4.06 11.49
N PHE A 161 0.52 4.03 10.49
CA PHE A 161 0.32 4.73 9.21
C PHE A 161 -0.92 4.23 8.48
N SER A 162 -1.09 2.91 8.35
CA SER A 162 -2.26 2.32 7.67
C SER A 162 -3.55 2.61 8.41
N ALA A 163 -3.54 2.59 9.75
CA ALA A 163 -4.72 2.95 10.52
C ALA A 163 -5.15 4.40 10.26
N MET A 164 -4.19 5.33 10.17
CA MET A 164 -4.48 6.72 9.83
C MET A 164 -5.03 6.84 8.40
N THR A 165 -4.36 6.27 7.41
CA THR A 165 -4.78 6.37 6.00
C THR A 165 -6.13 5.73 5.74
N MET A 166 -6.41 4.55 6.28
CA MET A 166 -7.72 3.90 6.15
C MET A 166 -8.85 4.72 6.79
N LYS A 167 -8.60 5.29 7.98
CA LYS A 167 -9.56 6.14 8.67
C LYS A 167 -9.83 7.42 7.89
N SER A 168 -8.80 7.99 7.26
CA SER A 168 -8.91 9.15 6.39
C SER A 168 -9.75 8.89 5.15
N VAL A 169 -9.55 7.72 4.50
CA VAL A 169 -10.38 7.30 3.36
C VAL A 169 -11.85 7.18 3.77
N GLY A 170 -12.14 6.52 4.90
CA GLY A 170 -13.52 6.39 5.40
C GLY A 170 -14.17 7.74 5.68
N LYS A 171 -13.43 8.70 6.24
CA LYS A 171 -13.91 10.06 6.49
C LYS A 171 -14.22 10.80 5.19
N ALA A 172 -13.31 10.73 4.20
CA ALA A 172 -13.52 11.36 2.89
C ALA A 172 -14.71 10.74 2.15
N ALA A 173 -14.86 9.41 2.20
CA ALA A 173 -15.99 8.70 1.61
C ALA A 173 -17.32 9.13 2.23
N ASN A 174 -17.40 9.26 3.56
CA ASN A 174 -18.61 9.74 4.23
C ASN A 174 -18.98 11.17 3.80
N GLN A 175 -18.02 12.09 3.70
CA GLN A 175 -18.27 13.44 3.20
C GLN A 175 -18.80 13.43 1.76
N MET A 176 -18.28 12.54 0.91
CA MET A 176 -18.77 12.38 -0.45
C MET A 176 -20.19 11.84 -0.49
N VAL A 177 -20.52 10.84 0.34
CA VAL A 177 -21.86 10.28 0.47
C VAL A 177 -22.86 11.35 0.93
N GLU A 178 -22.52 12.15 1.94
CA GLU A 178 -23.38 13.25 2.41
C GLU A 178 -23.65 14.27 1.29
N GLU A 179 -22.64 14.62 0.51
CA GLU A 179 -22.79 15.54 -0.63
C GLU A 179 -23.69 14.90 -1.72
N CYS A 180 -23.46 13.65 -2.07
CA CYS A 180 -24.31 12.95 -3.03
C CYS A 180 -25.78 12.88 -2.56
N MET A 181 -26.01 12.54 -1.30
CA MET A 181 -27.35 12.53 -0.72
C MET A 181 -28.02 13.90 -0.74
N SER A 182 -27.28 14.98 -0.65
CA SER A 182 -27.81 16.36 -0.75
C SER A 182 -28.17 16.74 -2.19
N GLN A 183 -27.45 16.22 -3.18
CA GLN A 183 -27.61 16.54 -4.59
C GLN A 183 -28.68 15.66 -5.29
N PHE A 184 -28.72 14.37 -5.00
CA PHE A 184 -29.56 13.40 -5.71
C PHE A 184 -31.05 13.77 -5.77
N PRO A 185 -31.72 14.17 -4.69
CA PRO A 185 -33.13 14.56 -4.78
C PRO A 185 -33.40 15.68 -5.78
N LYS A 186 -32.50 16.68 -5.83
CA LYS A 186 -32.60 17.83 -6.72
C LYS A 186 -32.23 17.50 -8.17
N ILE A 187 -31.33 16.54 -8.36
CA ILE A 187 -30.97 16.05 -9.70
C ILE A 187 -32.13 15.21 -10.27
N ILE A 188 -32.70 14.32 -9.45
CA ILE A 188 -33.83 13.47 -9.85
C ILE A 188 -35.07 14.31 -10.14
N SER A 189 -35.34 15.38 -9.37
CA SER A 189 -36.45 16.31 -9.64
C SER A 189 -36.21 17.23 -10.86
N GLY A 190 -35.00 17.24 -11.41
CA GLY A 190 -34.62 18.11 -12.52
C GLY A 190 -34.33 19.56 -12.13
N GLU A 191 -34.30 19.88 -10.83
CA GLU A 191 -34.04 21.24 -10.32
C GLU A 191 -32.58 21.65 -10.45
N MET A 192 -31.65 20.69 -10.46
CA MET A 192 -30.22 20.94 -10.46
C MET A 192 -29.45 19.94 -11.34
N LYS A 193 -28.40 20.42 -12.00
CA LYS A 193 -27.41 19.52 -12.63
C LYS A 193 -26.38 19.08 -11.58
N PRO A 194 -25.76 17.89 -11.75
CA PRO A 194 -24.71 17.41 -10.84
C PRO A 194 -23.58 18.45 -10.68
N ASN A 195 -23.22 18.71 -9.43
CA ASN A 195 -22.11 19.63 -9.11
C ASN A 195 -20.81 18.82 -8.90
N TYR A 196 -20.18 18.42 -9.99
CA TYR A 196 -18.92 17.68 -9.96
C TYR A 196 -17.78 18.47 -9.31
N THR A 197 -17.74 19.80 -9.52
CA THR A 197 -16.69 20.66 -8.94
C THR A 197 -16.69 20.60 -7.42
N LYS A 198 -17.84 20.53 -6.79
CA LYS A 198 -17.96 20.41 -5.33
C LYS A 198 -17.47 19.03 -4.85
N CYS A 199 -17.83 17.97 -5.56
CA CYS A 199 -17.35 16.62 -5.25
C CYS A 199 -15.82 16.51 -5.40
N ILE A 200 -15.26 17.04 -6.48
CA ILE A 200 -13.81 17.07 -6.70
C ILE A 200 -13.10 17.86 -5.59
N LYS A 201 -13.68 19.01 -5.18
CA LYS A 201 -13.12 19.81 -4.10
C LYS A 201 -13.11 19.05 -2.77
N ILE A 202 -14.19 18.36 -2.41
CA ILE A 202 -14.27 17.54 -1.18
C ILE A 202 -13.17 16.47 -1.20
N ALA A 203 -13.03 15.73 -2.31
CA ALA A 203 -12.02 14.70 -2.44
C ALA A 203 -10.59 15.26 -2.34
N THR A 204 -10.32 16.39 -2.99
CA THR A 204 -8.99 17.03 -3.01
C THR A 204 -8.63 17.60 -1.64
N ASP A 205 -9.55 18.34 -1.01
CA ASP A 205 -9.33 18.93 0.31
C ASP A 205 -9.11 17.85 1.36
N ALA A 206 -9.91 16.78 1.33
CA ALA A 206 -9.74 15.63 2.20
C ALA A 206 -8.37 14.96 1.98
N SER A 207 -7.96 14.72 0.73
CA SER A 207 -6.66 14.12 0.41
C SER A 207 -5.50 14.92 0.98
N LEU A 208 -5.50 16.23 0.81
CA LEU A 208 -4.41 17.11 1.27
C LEU A 208 -4.35 17.19 2.80
N MET A 209 -5.49 17.36 3.45
CA MET A 209 -5.55 17.51 4.92
C MET A 209 -5.20 16.21 5.65
N GLU A 210 -5.71 15.10 5.16
CA GLU A 210 -5.53 13.80 5.81
C GLU A 210 -4.12 13.21 5.61
N MET A 211 -3.30 13.76 4.69
CA MET A 211 -1.89 13.36 4.53
C MET A 211 -0.96 13.97 5.58
N ILE A 212 -1.37 15.03 6.31
CA ILE A 212 -0.49 15.74 7.25
C ILE A 212 -0.03 14.82 8.38
N ALA A 213 -0.96 14.16 9.07
CA ALA A 213 -0.64 13.31 10.22
C ALA A 213 0.23 12.08 9.85
N PRO A 214 -0.09 11.29 8.81
CA PRO A 214 0.78 10.21 8.34
C PRO A 214 2.15 10.72 7.88
N GLY A 215 2.21 11.87 7.21
CA GLY A 215 3.46 12.49 6.78
C GLY A 215 4.34 12.88 7.95
N CYS A 216 3.77 13.50 8.97
CA CYS A 216 4.48 13.82 10.23
C CYS A 216 5.00 12.55 10.91
N LEU A 217 4.22 11.49 10.99
CA LEU A 217 4.68 10.22 11.56
C LEU A 217 5.95 9.74 10.88
N VAL A 218 5.96 9.71 9.55
CA VAL A 218 7.08 9.13 8.78
C VAL A 218 8.34 10.00 8.86
N ILE A 219 8.19 11.33 8.83
CA ILE A 219 9.31 12.26 8.83
C ILE A 219 9.89 12.41 10.26
N LEU A 220 9.04 12.55 11.26
CA LEU A 220 9.48 12.87 12.61
C LEU A 220 9.93 11.64 13.40
N SER A 221 9.37 10.45 13.15
CA SER A 221 9.69 9.26 13.95
C SER A 221 11.20 8.90 13.95
N PRO A 222 11.93 8.87 12.82
CA PRO A 222 13.36 8.58 12.86
C PRO A 222 14.17 9.71 13.50
N LEU A 223 13.70 10.96 13.40
CA LEU A 223 14.35 12.09 14.06
C LEU A 223 14.18 12.03 15.58
N VAL A 224 12.94 11.79 16.03
CA VAL A 224 12.65 11.64 17.48
C VAL A 224 13.42 10.44 18.05
N ALA A 225 13.40 9.30 17.35
CA ALA A 225 14.15 8.12 17.77
C ALA A 225 15.66 8.41 17.87
N GLY A 226 16.21 9.08 16.86
CA GLY A 226 17.63 9.39 16.82
C GLY A 226 18.08 10.44 17.84
N LEU A 227 17.35 11.53 17.96
CA LEU A 227 17.72 12.65 18.84
C LEU A 227 17.49 12.33 20.31
N LEU A 228 16.42 11.58 20.65
CA LEU A 228 16.09 11.26 22.03
C LEU A 228 16.69 9.93 22.52
N PHE A 229 16.78 8.92 21.66
CA PHE A 229 17.17 7.56 22.04
C PHE A 229 18.46 7.06 21.38
N GLY A 230 19.06 7.87 20.50
CA GLY A 230 20.37 7.62 19.91
C GLY A 230 20.35 6.84 18.61
N LYS A 231 21.54 6.71 18.03
CA LYS A 231 21.75 6.12 16.70
C LYS A 231 21.38 4.65 16.59
N ASN A 232 21.53 3.89 17.68
CA ASN A 232 21.17 2.46 17.70
C ASN A 232 19.64 2.28 17.64
N CYS A 233 18.88 3.12 18.34
CA CYS A 233 17.43 3.11 18.29
C CYS A 233 16.93 3.42 16.87
N THR A 234 17.52 4.40 16.19
CA THR A 234 17.18 4.70 14.79
C THR A 234 17.51 3.52 13.87
N ALA A 235 18.65 2.85 14.08
CA ALA A 235 18.97 1.65 13.31
C ALA A 235 17.94 0.55 13.48
N GLY A 236 17.51 0.28 14.71
CA GLY A 236 16.43 -0.64 15.01
C GLY A 236 15.12 -0.24 14.34
N LEU A 237 14.73 1.04 14.45
CA LEU A 237 13.51 1.58 13.83
C LEU A 237 13.48 1.35 12.32
N LEU A 238 14.58 1.60 11.62
CA LEU A 238 14.67 1.37 10.18
C LEU A 238 14.50 -0.10 9.82
N CYS A 239 15.15 -1.00 10.58
CA CYS A 239 14.99 -2.44 10.38
C CYS A 239 13.55 -2.88 10.58
N GLY A 240 12.91 -2.45 11.68
CA GLY A 240 11.53 -2.79 11.99
C GLY A 240 10.55 -2.29 10.94
N ALA A 241 10.67 -1.02 10.55
CA ALA A 241 9.82 -0.41 9.53
C ALA A 241 9.96 -1.10 8.17
N LEU A 242 11.19 -1.49 7.79
CA LEU A 242 11.47 -2.20 6.55
C LEU A 242 10.81 -3.58 6.54
N VAL A 243 11.11 -4.41 7.54
CA VAL A 243 10.65 -5.81 7.58
C VAL A 243 9.12 -5.89 7.68
N SER A 244 8.53 -5.12 8.58
CA SER A 244 7.07 -5.08 8.77
C SER A 244 6.36 -4.44 7.58
N GLY A 245 6.90 -3.31 7.08
CA GLY A 245 6.29 -2.57 5.99
C GLY A 245 6.24 -3.32 4.67
N VAL A 246 7.30 -4.04 4.31
CA VAL A 246 7.33 -4.83 3.06
C VAL A 246 6.24 -5.89 3.08
N GLN A 247 6.14 -6.67 4.15
CA GLN A 247 5.15 -7.73 4.26
C GLN A 247 3.73 -7.18 4.29
N MET A 248 3.49 -6.11 5.04
CA MET A 248 2.19 -5.47 5.13
C MET A 248 1.75 -4.88 3.79
N ALA A 249 2.66 -4.20 3.05
CA ALA A 249 2.36 -3.64 1.75
C ALA A 249 1.98 -4.72 0.72
N ILE A 250 2.72 -5.84 0.69
CA ILE A 250 2.42 -6.98 -0.19
C ILE A 250 1.04 -7.56 0.17
N SER A 251 0.83 -7.86 1.45
CA SER A 251 -0.42 -8.46 1.93
C SER A 251 -1.62 -7.59 1.58
N MET A 252 -1.60 -6.30 1.95
CA MET A 252 -2.71 -5.39 1.72
C MET A 252 -3.04 -5.22 0.23
N SER A 253 -2.03 -5.01 -0.61
CA SER A 253 -2.23 -4.83 -2.05
C SER A 253 -2.82 -6.07 -2.69
N ASN A 254 -2.33 -7.26 -2.33
CA ASN A 254 -2.81 -8.51 -2.90
C ASN A 254 -4.18 -8.92 -2.36
N THR A 255 -4.47 -8.66 -1.08
CA THR A 255 -5.81 -8.87 -0.49
C THR A 255 -6.86 -8.06 -1.23
N GLY A 256 -6.67 -6.75 -1.37
CA GLY A 256 -7.62 -5.87 -2.05
C GLY A 256 -7.80 -6.23 -3.53
N GLY A 257 -6.69 -6.51 -4.23
CA GLY A 257 -6.73 -6.96 -5.63
C GLY A 257 -7.42 -8.31 -5.82
N ALA A 258 -7.33 -9.20 -4.84
CA ALA A 258 -7.99 -10.51 -4.90
C ALA A 258 -9.51 -10.39 -4.74
N TRP A 259 -10.00 -9.53 -3.86
CA TRP A 259 -11.45 -9.26 -3.71
C TRP A 259 -12.04 -8.59 -4.95
N ASP A 260 -11.37 -7.58 -5.51
CA ASP A 260 -11.80 -6.93 -6.74
C ASP A 260 -11.89 -7.93 -7.91
N ASN A 261 -10.87 -8.76 -8.09
CA ASN A 261 -10.89 -9.81 -9.09
C ASN A 261 -11.97 -10.87 -8.83
N ALA A 262 -12.28 -11.20 -7.58
CA ALA A 262 -13.37 -12.12 -7.22
C ALA A 262 -14.73 -11.51 -7.57
N LYS A 263 -14.95 -10.22 -7.29
CA LYS A 263 -16.16 -9.49 -7.70
C LYS A 263 -16.34 -9.54 -9.22
N LYS A 264 -15.31 -9.17 -9.99
CA LYS A 264 -15.34 -9.21 -11.46
C LYS A 264 -15.59 -10.61 -12.02
N PHE A 265 -15.03 -11.64 -11.37
CA PHE A 265 -15.27 -13.03 -11.75
C PHE A 265 -16.74 -13.44 -11.55
N ILE A 266 -17.36 -13.01 -10.45
CA ILE A 266 -18.79 -13.23 -10.17
C ILE A 266 -19.65 -12.47 -11.17
N GLU A 267 -19.35 -11.20 -11.44
CA GLU A 267 -20.06 -10.36 -12.42
C GLU A 267 -20.07 -10.98 -13.82
N ALA A 268 -18.93 -11.58 -14.21
CA ALA A 268 -18.78 -12.30 -15.48
C ALA A 268 -19.48 -13.68 -15.50
N GLY A 269 -20.25 -14.05 -14.46
CA GLY A 269 -20.95 -15.33 -14.39
C GLY A 269 -20.06 -16.54 -14.06
N GLY A 270 -18.88 -16.31 -13.48
CA GLY A 270 -17.89 -17.34 -13.17
C GLY A 270 -18.36 -18.40 -12.17
N LEU A 271 -19.37 -18.11 -11.35
CA LEU A 271 -20.04 -19.04 -10.43
C LEU A 271 -21.33 -19.66 -11.00
N GLY A 272 -21.65 -19.34 -12.25
CA GLY A 272 -22.88 -19.80 -12.92
C GLY A 272 -23.93 -18.68 -13.10
N PRO A 273 -24.95 -18.92 -13.94
CA PRO A 273 -25.87 -17.87 -14.39
C PRO A 273 -26.73 -17.27 -13.25
N GLU A 274 -26.95 -18.00 -12.16
CA GLU A 274 -27.72 -17.52 -11.01
C GLU A 274 -26.90 -16.66 -10.03
N CYS A 275 -25.58 -16.68 -10.14
CA CYS A 275 -24.65 -15.97 -9.25
C CYS A 275 -24.04 -14.72 -9.88
N GLY A 276 -24.58 -14.23 -10.99
CA GLY A 276 -24.08 -13.05 -11.71
C GLY A 276 -24.40 -11.72 -11.02
N LYS A 277 -24.23 -10.62 -11.76
CA LYS A 277 -24.45 -9.24 -11.29
C LYS A 277 -25.84 -9.09 -10.66
N GLY A 278 -25.88 -8.54 -9.44
CA GLY A 278 -27.12 -8.34 -8.66
C GLY A 278 -27.51 -9.50 -7.74
N SER A 279 -26.87 -10.67 -7.86
CA SER A 279 -27.08 -11.81 -6.95
C SER A 279 -26.60 -11.53 -5.53
N GLN A 280 -26.91 -12.43 -4.58
CA GLN A 280 -26.42 -12.32 -3.21
C GLN A 280 -24.88 -12.49 -3.16
N ALA A 281 -24.32 -13.40 -3.96
CA ALA A 281 -22.87 -13.56 -4.09
C ALA A 281 -22.19 -12.26 -4.56
N HIS A 282 -22.77 -11.59 -5.57
CA HIS A 282 -22.27 -10.30 -6.03
C HIS A 282 -22.34 -9.22 -4.94
N LYS A 283 -23.43 -9.13 -4.17
CA LYS A 283 -23.52 -8.17 -3.06
C LYS A 283 -22.49 -8.42 -1.97
N ASN A 284 -22.22 -9.69 -1.68
CA ASN A 284 -21.16 -10.08 -0.73
C ASN A 284 -19.78 -9.69 -1.27
N ALA A 285 -19.54 -9.91 -2.56
CA ALA A 285 -18.29 -9.54 -3.24
C ALA A 285 -18.06 -8.03 -3.27
N VAL A 286 -19.08 -7.23 -3.51
CA VAL A 286 -19.03 -5.77 -3.40
C VAL A 286 -18.61 -5.33 -2.00
N THR A 287 -19.06 -6.02 -0.95
CA THR A 287 -18.63 -5.72 0.43
C THR A 287 -17.15 -6.02 0.62
N GLY A 288 -16.65 -7.15 0.12
CA GLY A 288 -15.24 -7.50 0.15
C GLY A 288 -14.37 -6.51 -0.61
N ASP A 289 -14.77 -6.13 -1.82
CA ASP A 289 -14.10 -5.13 -2.64
C ASP A 289 -14.04 -3.75 -1.96
N THR A 290 -15.16 -3.28 -1.40
CA THR A 290 -15.23 -2.02 -0.65
C THR A 290 -14.26 -1.99 0.55
N VAL A 291 -14.08 -3.12 1.26
CA VAL A 291 -13.06 -3.25 2.31
C VAL A 291 -11.66 -3.27 1.71
N GLY A 292 -11.50 -3.84 0.52
CA GLY A 292 -10.24 -4.01 -0.18
C GLY A 292 -9.69 -2.73 -0.80
N ASP A 293 -10.53 -1.83 -1.29
CA ASP A 293 -10.12 -0.61 -1.98
C ASP A 293 -9.15 0.26 -1.15
N PRO A 294 -9.43 0.59 0.12
CA PRO A 294 -8.46 1.31 0.94
C PRO A 294 -7.13 0.58 1.12
N LEU A 295 -7.14 -0.75 1.10
CA LEU A 295 -5.93 -1.56 1.25
C LEU A 295 -5.09 -1.56 -0.03
N LYS A 296 -5.71 -1.80 -1.19
CA LYS A 296 -4.99 -1.92 -2.46
C LYS A 296 -4.58 -0.57 -3.05
N ASP A 297 -5.41 0.49 -2.89
CA ASP A 297 -5.23 1.74 -3.61
C ASP A 297 -4.71 2.89 -2.74
N THR A 298 -4.77 2.77 -1.41
CA THR A 298 -4.28 3.81 -0.50
C THR A 298 -3.19 3.28 0.43
N SER A 299 -3.52 2.41 1.39
CA SER A 299 -2.59 2.01 2.46
C SER A 299 -1.43 1.16 1.94
N GLY A 300 -1.69 0.13 1.13
CA GLY A 300 -0.65 -0.75 0.59
C GLY A 300 0.44 0.01 -0.18
N PRO A 301 0.10 0.78 -1.22
CA PRO A 301 1.06 1.58 -1.95
C PRO A 301 1.77 2.64 -1.10
N ALA A 302 1.07 3.26 -0.15
CA ALA A 302 1.61 4.32 0.67
C ALA A 302 2.65 3.84 1.71
N ILE A 303 2.58 2.58 2.16
CA ILE A 303 3.62 1.98 3.03
C ILE A 303 5.00 1.98 2.36
N ASN A 304 5.07 1.86 1.03
CA ASN A 304 6.30 2.03 0.26
C ASN A 304 6.99 3.38 0.56
N ILE A 305 6.19 4.45 0.73
CA ILE A 305 6.69 5.78 1.10
C ILE A 305 7.21 5.78 2.54
N VAL A 306 6.51 5.13 3.48
CA VAL A 306 6.95 4.99 4.88
C VAL A 306 8.36 4.43 4.94
N ILE A 307 8.59 3.32 4.25
CA ILE A 307 9.87 2.62 4.26
C ILE A 307 10.99 3.50 3.67
N LYS A 308 10.77 4.05 2.48
CA LYS A 308 11.79 4.86 1.78
C LYS A 308 12.07 6.19 2.47
N LEU A 309 11.03 6.92 2.86
CA LEU A 309 11.19 8.25 3.43
C LEU A 309 11.83 8.19 4.82
N SER A 310 11.49 7.21 5.65
CA SER A 310 12.15 6.99 6.94
C SER A 310 13.66 6.72 6.76
N ALA A 311 14.03 5.90 5.77
CA ALA A 311 15.42 5.61 5.48
C ALA A 311 16.18 6.86 4.97
N ILE A 312 15.57 7.65 4.09
CA ILE A 312 16.14 8.91 3.58
C ILE A 312 16.35 9.91 4.73
N MET A 313 15.33 10.12 5.56
CA MET A 313 15.40 11.05 6.70
C MET A 313 16.51 10.64 7.68
N SER A 314 16.61 9.36 7.98
CA SER A 314 17.68 8.83 8.85
C SER A 314 19.06 9.06 8.24
N LEU A 315 19.23 8.85 6.94
CA LEU A 315 20.49 9.10 6.26
C LEU A 315 20.87 10.59 6.27
N VAL A 316 19.91 11.46 5.94
CA VAL A 316 20.17 12.93 5.91
C VAL A 316 20.60 13.43 7.27
N PHE A 317 19.90 13.03 8.33
CA PHE A 317 20.18 13.46 9.71
C PHE A 317 21.16 12.55 10.47
N GLY A 318 21.67 11.48 9.85
CA GLY A 318 22.54 10.49 10.49
C GLY A 318 23.77 11.07 11.17
N GLY A 319 24.39 12.08 10.55
CA GLY A 319 25.54 12.78 11.16
C GLY A 319 25.19 13.63 12.40
N VAL A 320 23.97 14.18 12.46
CA VAL A 320 23.47 14.90 13.64
C VAL A 320 23.13 13.91 14.75
N ILE A 321 22.39 12.86 14.41
CA ILE A 321 22.02 11.78 15.33
C ILE A 321 23.25 11.13 15.95
N ALA A 322 24.33 10.92 15.16
CA ALA A 322 25.57 10.37 15.68
C ALA A 322 26.22 11.27 16.73
N LYS A 323 26.21 12.60 16.51
CA LYS A 323 26.78 13.57 17.44
C LYS A 323 25.98 13.73 18.75
N THR A 324 24.70 13.49 18.71
CA THR A 324 23.80 13.55 19.88
C THR A 324 23.68 12.20 20.59
N SER A 325 24.38 11.17 20.15
CA SER A 325 24.38 9.84 20.78
C SER A 325 25.62 9.70 21.69
N ASN A 326 25.48 8.91 22.78
CA ASN A 326 26.62 8.54 23.61
C ASN A 326 27.56 7.57 22.87
N GLU A 327 28.70 7.25 23.49
CA GLU A 327 29.73 6.37 22.87
C GLU A 327 29.19 4.98 22.53
N ASN A 328 28.26 4.45 23.32
CA ASN A 328 27.62 3.16 23.12
C ASN A 328 26.47 3.20 22.10
N GLY A 329 26.20 4.38 21.54
CA GLY A 329 25.14 4.56 20.53
C GLY A 329 23.72 4.70 21.07
N GLY A 330 23.59 4.81 22.41
CA GLY A 330 22.34 5.12 23.12
C GLY A 330 22.11 6.63 23.24
N PRO A 331 21.14 7.05 24.08
CA PRO A 331 20.82 8.46 24.28
C PRO A 331 21.93 9.24 24.94
N PHE A 332 22.05 10.54 24.59
CA PHE A 332 23.08 11.43 25.12
C PHE A 332 22.95 11.73 26.62
N TRP A 333 21.79 11.50 27.20
CA TRP A 333 21.48 11.77 28.63
C TRP A 333 21.74 10.55 29.54
N LEU A 334 22.19 9.44 28.99
CA LEU A 334 22.71 8.25 29.69
C LEU A 334 24.22 8.12 29.43
#